data_25b159a87fab9211f5affeb4ba962746
#
_entry.id   25b159a87fab9211f5affeb4ba962746
#
_cell.length_a   1.000
_cell.length_b   1.000
_cell.length_c   1.000
_cell.angle_alpha   90.00
_cell.angle_beta   90.00
_cell.angle_gamma   90.00
#
_symmetry.space_group_name_H-M   'P 1'
#
loop_
_entity.id
_entity.type
_entity.pdbx_description
1 polymer ?
#
loop_
_entity_poly.entity_id
_entity_poly.type
_entity_poly.pdbx_seq_one_letter_code
_entity_poly.pdbx_strand_id
1 'polypeptide(L)'
;MQFVDSDDYIEPDFTEHLVTAAEAHHADLVISPYWMVIPANSTRMAAAMENLQENLGIEPEKKPDEIHEYGFLPEGIYDRDTFALRLMDMPASFFYSVLWNKLYRRDILVRNNLQFTSEVRWAEDMVFNLDYLLYAKVCVSISTPGYHYVQNAQSLLHTQINPAALVQNKLQMFQYYKELYTKLGLYDEVQPQLYRYLVAFSESGAPSGTLTSFLSDLSLRWARRSAEPKAPASHTDPDRT
;
A
#
# COMPACT_ATOMS: atom_id res chain seq x y z
N MET A 1 4.80 -17.25 -4.44
CA MET A 1 3.33 -17.26 -4.18
C MET A 1 2.83 -15.85 -4.43
N GLN A 2 1.75 -15.71 -5.19
CA GLN A 2 1.05 -14.46 -5.47
C GLN A 2 -0.39 -14.58 -4.97
N PHE A 3 -0.95 -13.51 -4.44
CA PHE A 3 -2.35 -13.40 -4.05
C PHE A 3 -3.09 -12.55 -5.09
N VAL A 4 -4.34 -12.88 -5.36
CA VAL A 4 -5.22 -12.14 -6.28
C VAL A 4 -6.62 -12.12 -5.68
N ASP A 5 -7.23 -10.96 -5.55
CA ASP A 5 -8.58 -10.81 -5.07
C ASP A 5 -9.58 -11.11 -6.19
N SER A 6 -10.75 -11.63 -5.84
CA SER A 6 -11.71 -12.15 -6.82
C SER A 6 -12.47 -11.07 -7.60
N ASP A 7 -12.43 -9.84 -7.14
CA ASP A 7 -13.05 -8.66 -7.75
C ASP A 7 -12.06 -7.76 -8.50
N ASP A 8 -10.81 -8.20 -8.58
CA ASP A 8 -9.72 -7.53 -9.26
C ASP A 8 -9.27 -8.31 -10.52
N TYR A 9 -8.35 -7.73 -11.28
CA TYR A 9 -7.72 -8.42 -12.42
C TYR A 9 -6.24 -8.04 -12.57
N ILE A 10 -5.51 -8.88 -13.32
CA ILE A 10 -4.08 -8.68 -13.58
C ILE A 10 -3.81 -8.67 -15.07
N GLU A 11 -2.74 -7.97 -15.48
CA GLU A 11 -2.21 -8.05 -16.83
C GLU A 11 -1.70 -9.45 -17.12
N PRO A 12 -1.82 -9.95 -18.38
CA PRO A 12 -1.44 -11.32 -18.74
C PRO A 12 0.02 -11.69 -18.44
N ASP A 13 0.93 -10.73 -18.49
CA ASP A 13 2.36 -10.87 -18.26
C ASP A 13 2.82 -10.45 -16.86
N PHE A 14 1.91 -9.98 -16.01
CA PHE A 14 2.26 -9.45 -14.68
C PHE A 14 2.99 -10.47 -13.81
N THR A 15 2.50 -11.71 -13.76
CA THR A 15 3.14 -12.78 -12.99
C THR A 15 4.55 -13.09 -13.53
N GLU A 16 4.73 -13.05 -14.83
CA GLU A 16 6.04 -13.27 -15.47
C GLU A 16 7.03 -12.17 -15.08
N HIS A 17 6.62 -10.90 -15.06
CA HIS A 17 7.46 -9.79 -14.62
C HIS A 17 7.93 -9.97 -13.17
N LEU A 18 7.01 -10.34 -12.27
CA LEU A 18 7.35 -10.59 -10.86
C LEU A 18 8.32 -11.77 -10.70
N VAL A 19 8.08 -12.88 -11.41
CA VAL A 19 8.92 -14.08 -11.36
C VAL A 19 10.29 -13.80 -11.94
N THR A 20 10.36 -13.13 -13.08
CA THR A 20 11.63 -12.75 -13.72
C THR A 20 12.50 -11.90 -12.78
N ALA A 21 11.91 -10.91 -12.13
CA ALA A 21 12.63 -10.10 -11.14
C ALA A 21 13.08 -10.93 -9.92
N ALA A 22 12.22 -11.85 -9.45
CA ALA A 22 12.54 -12.72 -8.33
C ALA A 22 13.72 -13.65 -8.64
N GLU A 23 13.74 -14.24 -9.84
CA GLU A 23 14.81 -15.15 -10.28
C GLU A 23 16.12 -14.41 -10.53
N ALA A 24 16.06 -13.27 -11.23
CA ALA A 24 17.24 -12.47 -11.57
C ALA A 24 18.03 -12.01 -10.33
N HIS A 25 17.34 -11.76 -9.23
CA HIS A 25 17.94 -11.20 -8.01
C HIS A 25 17.88 -12.15 -6.81
N HIS A 26 17.43 -13.39 -7.00
CA HIS A 26 17.19 -14.34 -5.91
C HIS A 26 16.33 -13.73 -4.79
N ALA A 27 15.32 -12.94 -5.17
CA ALA A 27 14.51 -12.17 -4.25
C ALA A 27 13.65 -13.08 -3.36
N ASP A 28 13.48 -12.65 -2.12
CA ASP A 28 12.54 -13.23 -1.18
C ASP A 28 11.16 -12.58 -1.32
N LEU A 29 11.15 -11.29 -1.69
CA LEU A 29 9.95 -10.48 -1.93
C LEU A 29 10.14 -9.64 -3.18
N VAL A 30 9.15 -9.64 -4.07
CA VAL A 30 9.05 -8.64 -5.14
C VAL A 30 7.79 -7.81 -4.91
N ILE A 31 7.89 -6.49 -5.07
CA ILE A 31 6.76 -5.55 -4.98
C ILE A 31 6.69 -4.72 -6.26
N SER A 32 5.47 -4.45 -6.73
CA SER A 32 5.22 -3.59 -7.89
C SER A 32 4.26 -2.46 -7.57
N PRO A 33 4.28 -1.34 -8.33
CA PRO A 33 3.15 -0.44 -8.39
C PRO A 33 1.92 -1.16 -8.96
N TYR A 34 0.75 -0.53 -8.85
CA TYR A 34 -0.50 -1.08 -9.35
C TYR A 34 -1.41 0.02 -9.91
N TRP A 35 -2.39 -0.39 -10.68
CA TRP A 35 -3.42 0.48 -11.19
C TRP A 35 -4.60 0.54 -10.21
N MET A 36 -4.94 1.72 -9.75
CA MET A 36 -6.18 1.98 -9.02
C MET A 36 -7.26 2.33 -10.05
N VAL A 37 -8.26 1.46 -10.17
CA VAL A 37 -9.39 1.63 -11.08
C VAL A 37 -10.59 2.15 -10.29
N ILE A 38 -11.06 3.34 -10.62
CA ILE A 38 -12.24 3.97 -10.04
C ILE A 38 -13.36 3.91 -11.06
N PRO A 39 -14.32 2.98 -10.93
CA PRO A 39 -15.43 2.88 -11.87
C PRO A 39 -16.24 4.17 -11.92
N ALA A 40 -16.66 4.56 -13.10
CA ALA A 40 -17.42 5.80 -13.32
C ALA A 40 -18.71 5.89 -12.48
N ASN A 41 -19.30 4.75 -12.12
CA ASN A 41 -20.49 4.62 -11.29
C ASN A 41 -20.19 4.30 -9.81
N SER A 42 -18.94 4.41 -9.36
CA SER A 42 -18.50 4.05 -8.01
C SER A 42 -19.14 4.88 -6.90
N THR A 43 -19.70 6.04 -7.19
CA THR A 43 -20.41 6.85 -6.21
C THR A 43 -21.90 6.49 -6.13
N ARG A 44 -22.49 6.50 -4.90
CA ARG A 44 -23.94 6.27 -4.73
C ARG A 44 -24.79 7.20 -5.58
N MET A 45 -24.34 8.43 -5.78
CA MET A 45 -25.04 9.42 -6.60
C MET A 45 -24.97 9.03 -8.08
N ALA A 46 -23.81 8.60 -8.59
CA ALA A 46 -23.67 8.15 -9.98
C ALA A 46 -24.52 6.91 -10.26
N ALA A 47 -24.46 5.91 -9.37
CA ALA A 47 -25.28 4.70 -9.47
C ALA A 47 -26.80 5.02 -9.40
N ALA A 48 -27.23 5.95 -8.54
CA ALA A 48 -28.63 6.38 -8.48
C ALA A 48 -29.09 7.13 -9.75
N MET A 49 -28.21 7.94 -10.34
CA MET A 49 -28.49 8.64 -11.61
C MET A 49 -28.58 7.66 -12.76
N GLU A 50 -27.71 6.68 -12.86
CA GLU A 50 -27.74 5.62 -13.87
C GLU A 50 -29.02 4.82 -13.79
N ASN A 51 -29.41 4.35 -12.59
CA ASN A 51 -30.70 3.68 -12.37
C ASN A 51 -31.91 4.55 -12.74
N LEU A 52 -31.87 5.85 -12.46
CA LEU A 52 -32.94 6.77 -12.83
C LEU A 52 -33.04 6.94 -14.35
N GLN A 53 -31.91 7.07 -15.03
CA GLN A 53 -31.84 7.18 -16.49
C GLN A 53 -32.37 5.91 -17.17
N GLU A 54 -31.95 4.73 -16.69
CA GLU A 54 -32.46 3.45 -17.20
C GLU A 54 -33.98 3.33 -17.02
N ASN A 55 -34.53 3.71 -15.86
CA ASN A 55 -35.97 3.70 -15.61
C ASN A 55 -36.75 4.68 -16.49
N LEU A 56 -36.13 5.75 -16.95
CA LEU A 56 -36.72 6.73 -17.88
C LEU A 56 -36.49 6.36 -19.34
N GLY A 57 -35.84 5.22 -19.64
CA GLY A 57 -35.50 4.80 -21.01
C GLY A 57 -34.43 5.70 -21.65
N ILE A 58 -33.64 6.40 -20.86
CA ILE A 58 -32.51 7.23 -21.30
C ILE A 58 -31.27 6.36 -21.20
N GLU A 59 -30.57 6.12 -22.30
CA GLU A 59 -29.28 5.45 -22.25
C GLU A 59 -28.29 6.31 -21.44
N PRO A 60 -27.71 5.77 -20.33
CA PRO A 60 -26.73 6.51 -19.55
C PRO A 60 -25.46 6.75 -20.39
N GLU A 61 -24.95 7.95 -20.33
CA GLU A 61 -23.66 8.26 -20.94
C GLU A 61 -22.57 7.45 -20.22
N LYS A 62 -21.98 6.47 -20.91
CA LYS A 62 -20.89 5.67 -20.39
C LYS A 62 -19.63 6.54 -20.23
N LYS A 63 -19.38 6.99 -19.01
CA LYS A 63 -18.11 7.62 -18.67
C LYS A 63 -17.04 6.53 -18.55
N PRO A 64 -15.82 6.78 -18.99
CA PRO A 64 -14.72 5.86 -18.76
C PRO A 64 -14.37 5.80 -17.26
N ASP A 65 -13.87 4.66 -16.83
CA ASP A 65 -13.27 4.50 -15.50
C ASP A 65 -12.03 5.40 -15.38
N GLU A 66 -11.78 5.93 -14.19
CA GLU A 66 -10.55 6.65 -13.91
C GLU A 66 -9.49 5.63 -13.45
N ILE A 67 -8.32 5.66 -14.08
CA ILE A 67 -7.21 4.74 -13.78
C ILE A 67 -6.00 5.56 -13.37
N HIS A 68 -5.46 5.26 -12.17
CA HIS A 68 -4.29 5.94 -11.62
C HIS A 68 -3.24 4.91 -11.22
N GLU A 69 -1.98 5.16 -11.58
CA GLU A 69 -0.87 4.38 -11.07
C GLU A 69 -0.62 4.73 -9.60
N TYR A 70 -0.45 3.69 -8.77
CA TYR A 70 -0.16 3.83 -7.37
C TYR A 70 1.05 2.99 -6.97
N GLY A 71 2.11 3.67 -6.58
CA GLY A 71 3.36 3.10 -6.10
C GLY A 71 4.40 4.20 -5.93
N PHE A 72 5.31 4.03 -4.99
CA PHE A 72 6.27 5.10 -4.67
C PHE A 72 7.64 4.57 -4.23
N LEU A 73 7.82 3.26 -4.12
CA LEU A 73 9.14 2.70 -3.90
C LEU A 73 9.88 2.66 -5.24
N PRO A 74 11.02 3.35 -5.37
CA PRO A 74 11.79 3.31 -6.61
C PRO A 74 12.18 1.89 -6.99
N GLU A 75 12.31 1.65 -8.29
CA GLU A 75 12.85 0.40 -8.79
C GLU A 75 14.24 0.15 -8.21
N GLY A 76 14.48 -1.08 -7.74
CA GLY A 76 15.77 -1.42 -7.14
C GLY A 76 15.75 -2.69 -6.31
N ILE A 77 16.94 -3.05 -5.85
CA ILE A 77 17.17 -4.16 -4.95
C ILE A 77 17.45 -3.59 -3.56
N TYR A 78 16.72 -4.06 -2.59
CA TYR A 78 16.77 -3.61 -1.21
C TYR A 78 17.13 -4.79 -0.31
N ASP A 79 18.05 -4.59 0.61
CA ASP A 79 18.09 -5.49 1.76
C ASP A 79 16.87 -5.29 2.65
N ARG A 80 16.60 -6.25 3.52
CA ARG A 80 15.46 -6.23 4.43
C ARG A 80 15.37 -4.95 5.25
N ASP A 81 16.49 -4.51 5.78
CA ASP A 81 16.54 -3.39 6.73
C ASP A 81 16.26 -2.07 6.01
N THR A 82 16.87 -1.87 4.86
CA THR A 82 16.57 -0.73 3.98
C THR A 82 15.10 -0.74 3.53
N PHE A 83 14.55 -1.90 3.14
CA PHE A 83 13.14 -2.01 2.77
C PHE A 83 12.22 -1.67 3.95
N ALA A 84 12.53 -2.17 5.15
CA ALA A 84 11.79 -1.86 6.36
C ALA A 84 11.82 -0.35 6.69
N LEU A 85 12.97 0.31 6.54
CA LEU A 85 13.06 1.76 6.74
C LEU A 85 12.20 2.53 5.73
N ARG A 86 12.20 2.12 4.45
CA ARG A 86 11.33 2.71 3.41
C ARG A 86 9.84 2.54 3.70
N LEU A 87 9.45 1.42 4.29
CA LEU A 87 8.07 1.20 4.74
C LEU A 87 7.64 2.27 5.75
N MET A 88 8.55 2.71 6.63
CA MET A 88 8.26 3.77 7.62
C MET A 88 8.16 5.18 7.04
N ASP A 89 8.56 5.40 5.80
CA ASP A 89 8.28 6.67 5.13
C ASP A 89 6.75 6.87 4.94
N MET A 90 6.01 5.75 4.76
CA MET A 90 4.55 5.76 4.62
C MET A 90 3.89 4.53 5.28
N PRO A 91 3.90 4.45 6.62
CA PRO A 91 3.54 3.25 7.36
C PRO A 91 2.07 2.83 7.23
N ALA A 92 1.18 3.74 6.86
CA ALA A 92 -0.24 3.46 6.63
C ALA A 92 -0.60 3.33 5.15
N SER A 93 0.40 3.22 4.25
CA SER A 93 0.11 3.17 2.83
C SER A 93 -0.45 1.81 2.41
N PHE A 94 -1.43 1.87 1.53
CA PHE A 94 -2.01 0.69 0.91
C PHE A 94 -0.97 -0.07 0.08
N PHE A 95 0.01 0.61 -0.51
CA PHE A 95 1.09 0.02 -1.30
C PHE A 95 1.89 -1.03 -0.54
N TYR A 96 2.24 -0.76 0.73
CA TYR A 96 2.96 -1.72 1.56
C TYR A 96 2.05 -2.73 2.25
N SER A 97 0.78 -2.35 2.53
CA SER A 97 -0.11 -3.19 3.31
C SER A 97 -0.73 -4.35 2.54
N VAL A 98 -1.10 -4.15 1.27
CA VAL A 98 -1.79 -5.17 0.48
C VAL A 98 -0.88 -6.33 0.09
N LEU A 99 -1.48 -7.49 -0.20
CA LEU A 99 -0.73 -8.70 -0.58
C LEU A 99 -0.58 -8.85 -2.09
N TRP A 100 -1.57 -8.43 -2.84
CA TRP A 100 -1.75 -8.76 -4.25
C TRP A 100 -0.78 -8.04 -5.21
N ASN A 101 -0.12 -6.97 -4.78
CA ASN A 101 0.93 -6.30 -5.55
C ASN A 101 2.33 -6.91 -5.30
N LYS A 102 2.38 -8.11 -4.70
CA LYS A 102 3.64 -8.74 -4.28
C LYS A 102 3.75 -10.19 -4.74
N LEU A 103 4.99 -10.62 -4.92
CA LEU A 103 5.37 -12.03 -5.06
C LEU A 103 6.22 -12.44 -3.87
N TYR A 104 5.82 -13.50 -3.19
CA TYR A 104 6.46 -14.03 -1.99
C TYR A 104 7.18 -15.35 -2.29
N ARG A 105 8.39 -15.52 -1.75
CA ARG A 105 9.08 -16.80 -1.77
C ARG A 105 8.36 -17.78 -0.86
N ARG A 106 7.78 -18.84 -1.47
CA ARG A 106 6.93 -19.80 -0.76
C ARG A 106 7.64 -20.52 0.39
N ASP A 107 8.93 -20.83 0.22
CA ASP A 107 9.72 -21.52 1.24
C ASP A 107 9.79 -20.77 2.57
N ILE A 108 9.82 -19.43 2.54
CA ILE A 108 9.81 -18.60 3.74
C ILE A 108 8.49 -18.77 4.48
N LEU A 109 7.37 -18.75 3.77
CA LEU A 109 6.03 -18.92 4.35
C LEU A 109 5.90 -20.27 5.05
N VAL A 110 6.32 -21.34 4.35
CA VAL A 110 6.16 -22.72 4.84
C VAL A 110 7.09 -23.01 6.03
N ARG A 111 8.38 -22.64 5.90
CA ARG A 111 9.38 -22.92 6.96
C ARG A 111 9.09 -22.20 8.27
N ASN A 112 8.50 -21.00 8.19
CA ASN A 112 8.22 -20.17 9.36
C ASN A 112 6.75 -20.26 9.80
N ASN A 113 5.94 -21.14 9.16
CA ASN A 113 4.51 -21.33 9.45
C ASN A 113 3.75 -19.99 9.50
N LEU A 114 4.01 -19.10 8.53
CA LEU A 114 3.37 -17.80 8.48
C LEU A 114 1.90 -17.95 8.07
N GLN A 115 1.02 -17.39 8.88
CA GLN A 115 -0.43 -17.50 8.71
C GLN A 115 -1.07 -16.12 8.91
N PHE A 116 -2.27 -15.96 8.36
CA PHE A 116 -3.08 -14.78 8.65
C PHE A 116 -3.56 -14.81 10.10
N THR A 117 -3.48 -13.67 10.76
CA THR A 117 -4.02 -13.52 12.10
C THR A 117 -5.50 -13.15 12.08
N SER A 118 -6.29 -13.73 12.98
CA SER A 118 -7.67 -13.29 13.23
C SER A 118 -7.79 -12.20 14.30
N GLU A 119 -6.68 -11.82 14.92
CA GLU A 119 -6.66 -10.88 16.04
C GLU A 119 -6.86 -9.42 15.59
N VAL A 120 -6.51 -9.12 14.34
CA VAL A 120 -6.61 -7.78 13.76
C VAL A 120 -7.68 -7.79 12.69
N ARG A 121 -8.71 -6.97 12.86
CA ARG A 121 -9.66 -6.68 11.79
C ARG A 121 -9.12 -5.55 10.92
N TRP A 122 -9.19 -5.68 9.61
CA TRP A 122 -8.84 -4.66 8.61
C TRP A 122 -7.34 -4.42 8.33
N ALA A 123 -6.45 -5.14 9.00
CA ALA A 123 -5.01 -4.99 8.80
C ALA A 123 -4.27 -6.33 8.81
N GLU A 124 -4.99 -7.44 8.62
CA GLU A 124 -4.44 -8.80 8.57
C GLU A 124 -3.35 -8.93 7.49
N ASP A 125 -3.54 -8.30 6.36
CA ASP A 125 -2.57 -8.25 5.26
C ASP A 125 -1.29 -7.56 5.69
N MET A 126 -1.41 -6.42 6.38
CA MET A 126 -0.24 -5.69 6.85
C MET A 126 0.52 -6.49 7.89
N VAL A 127 -0.17 -7.11 8.85
CA VAL A 127 0.48 -7.98 9.85
C VAL A 127 1.23 -9.11 9.17
N PHE A 128 0.60 -9.77 8.18
CA PHE A 128 1.25 -10.80 7.40
C PHE A 128 2.52 -10.31 6.68
N ASN A 129 2.48 -9.11 6.09
CA ASN A 129 3.65 -8.49 5.47
C ASN A 129 4.77 -8.20 6.47
N LEU A 130 4.43 -7.70 7.67
CA LEU A 130 5.40 -7.42 8.73
C LEU A 130 6.05 -8.72 9.24
N ASP A 131 5.26 -9.78 9.46
CA ASP A 131 5.77 -11.09 9.87
C ASP A 131 6.65 -11.71 8.78
N TYR A 132 6.26 -11.59 7.51
CA TYR A 132 7.07 -12.07 6.40
C TYR A 132 8.42 -11.35 6.32
N LEU A 133 8.43 -10.04 6.54
CA LEU A 133 9.64 -9.22 6.47
C LEU A 133 10.68 -9.61 7.51
N LEU A 134 10.31 -10.22 8.63
CA LEU A 134 11.26 -10.75 9.60
C LEU A 134 12.23 -11.79 9.00
N TYR A 135 11.80 -12.49 7.96
CA TYR A 135 12.52 -13.61 7.36
C TYR A 135 13.04 -13.33 5.94
N ALA A 136 12.52 -12.34 5.26
CA ALA A 136 13.01 -11.90 3.97
C ALA A 136 14.37 -11.23 4.12
N LYS A 137 15.26 -11.42 3.14
CA LYS A 137 16.59 -10.81 3.10
C LYS A 137 16.77 -9.89 1.90
N VAL A 138 16.19 -10.27 0.76
CA VAL A 138 16.29 -9.53 -0.49
C VAL A 138 14.88 -9.18 -0.95
N CYS A 139 14.61 -7.88 -1.02
CA CYS A 139 13.37 -7.32 -1.52
C CYS A 139 13.66 -6.58 -2.84
N VAL A 140 12.86 -6.80 -3.85
CA VAL A 140 13.00 -6.15 -5.15
C VAL A 140 11.75 -5.32 -5.43
N SER A 141 11.93 -4.08 -5.84
CA SER A 141 10.86 -3.24 -6.38
C SER A 141 11.01 -3.15 -7.88
N ILE A 142 9.95 -3.45 -8.61
CA ILE A 142 9.86 -3.23 -10.07
C ILE A 142 9.04 -1.99 -10.36
N SER A 143 9.22 -1.39 -11.53
CA SER A 143 8.50 -0.18 -11.97
C SER A 143 7.26 -0.48 -12.80
N THR A 144 7.06 -1.73 -13.22
CA THR A 144 5.96 -2.13 -14.11
C THR A 144 4.72 -2.49 -13.30
N PRO A 145 3.64 -1.69 -13.32
CA PRO A 145 2.37 -2.07 -12.74
C PRO A 145 1.68 -3.14 -13.58
N GLY A 146 0.94 -4.03 -12.94
CA GLY A 146 0.22 -5.09 -13.67
C GLY A 146 -0.96 -5.63 -12.90
N TYR A 147 -1.22 -5.12 -11.70
CA TYR A 147 -2.42 -5.43 -10.91
C TYR A 147 -3.41 -4.28 -11.01
N HIS A 148 -4.67 -4.57 -11.27
CA HIS A 148 -5.75 -3.60 -11.33
C HIS A 148 -6.66 -3.77 -10.11
N TYR A 149 -6.47 -2.89 -9.14
CA TYR A 149 -7.33 -2.80 -7.95
C TYR A 149 -8.60 -2.02 -8.28
N VAL A 150 -9.73 -2.70 -8.34
CA VAL A 150 -11.03 -2.10 -8.66
C VAL A 150 -11.72 -1.59 -7.40
N GLN A 151 -11.88 -0.27 -7.31
CA GLN A 151 -12.59 0.33 -6.18
C GLN A 151 -14.09 0.04 -6.26
N ASN A 152 -14.58 -0.81 -5.35
CA ASN A 152 -16.01 -1.12 -5.24
C ASN A 152 -16.65 -0.22 -4.17
N ALA A 153 -17.73 0.50 -4.53
CA ALA A 153 -18.50 1.33 -3.60
C ALA A 153 -19.11 0.52 -2.42
N GLN A 154 -19.22 -0.80 -2.57
CA GLN A 154 -19.71 -1.72 -1.56
C GLN A 154 -18.57 -2.39 -0.75
N SER A 155 -17.32 -2.06 -1.04
CA SER A 155 -16.17 -2.61 -0.31
C SER A 155 -16.34 -2.44 1.21
N LEU A 156 -15.89 -3.44 1.95
CA LEU A 156 -15.90 -3.47 3.42
C LEU A 156 -15.26 -2.24 4.06
N LEU A 157 -14.35 -1.56 3.34
CA LEU A 157 -13.71 -0.31 3.77
C LEU A 157 -14.69 0.87 3.90
N HIS A 158 -15.88 0.81 3.27
CA HIS A 158 -16.89 1.88 3.31
C HIS A 158 -17.97 1.67 4.38
N THR A 159 -18.00 0.51 5.07
CA THR A 159 -19.02 0.22 6.07
C THR A 159 -18.56 0.62 7.47
N GLN A 160 -19.16 1.69 7.99
CA GLN A 160 -19.22 2.12 9.40
C GLN A 160 -17.91 2.01 10.21
N ILE A 161 -17.01 2.94 10.00
CA ILE A 161 -15.83 3.07 10.86
C ILE A 161 -16.27 3.69 12.20
N ASN A 162 -16.28 2.87 13.24
CA ASN A 162 -16.41 3.35 14.60
C ASN A 162 -15.08 4.04 15.01
N PRO A 163 -15.09 5.32 15.42
CA PRO A 163 -13.87 6.04 15.81
C PRO A 163 -13.05 5.33 16.88
N ALA A 164 -13.72 4.69 17.86
CA ALA A 164 -13.03 3.92 18.90
C ALA A 164 -12.31 2.69 18.34
N ALA A 165 -12.94 1.96 17.40
CA ALA A 165 -12.32 0.83 16.74
C ALA A 165 -11.10 1.26 15.89
N LEU A 166 -11.17 2.43 15.26
CA LEU A 166 -10.08 2.98 14.48
C LEU A 166 -8.86 3.31 15.36
N VAL A 167 -9.08 3.92 16.54
CA VAL A 167 -8.01 4.18 17.51
C VAL A 167 -7.40 2.86 18.00
N GLN A 168 -8.25 1.87 18.32
CA GLN A 168 -7.78 0.57 18.78
C GLN A 168 -6.94 -0.14 17.72
N ASN A 169 -7.39 -0.17 16.47
CA ASN A 169 -6.63 -0.75 15.35
C ASN A 169 -5.28 -0.06 15.18
N LYS A 170 -5.25 1.26 15.29
CA LYS A 170 -4.01 2.03 15.15
C LYS A 170 -3.02 1.74 16.28
N LEU A 171 -3.49 1.63 17.53
CA LEU A 171 -2.66 1.24 18.66
C LEU A 171 -2.13 -0.18 18.49
N GLN A 172 -2.95 -1.09 17.97
CA GLN A 172 -2.55 -2.46 17.70
C GLN A 172 -1.49 -2.52 16.58
N MET A 173 -1.69 -1.82 15.48
CA MET A 173 -0.70 -1.72 14.41
C MET A 173 0.63 -1.09 14.88
N PHE A 174 0.57 -0.10 15.77
CA PHE A 174 1.76 0.45 16.39
C PHE A 174 2.57 -0.62 17.14
N GLN A 175 1.92 -1.55 17.83
CA GLN A 175 2.60 -2.64 18.52
C GLN A 175 3.28 -3.60 17.54
N TYR A 176 2.62 -3.95 16.43
CA TYR A 176 3.22 -4.79 15.38
C TYR A 176 4.43 -4.12 14.74
N TYR A 177 4.36 -2.85 14.41
CA TYR A 177 5.53 -2.10 13.91
C TYR A 177 6.64 -2.06 14.95
N LYS A 178 6.33 -1.73 16.19
CA LYS A 178 7.31 -1.68 17.28
C LYS A 178 8.01 -3.04 17.45
N GLU A 179 7.26 -4.13 17.39
CA GLU A 179 7.78 -5.48 17.50
C GLU A 179 8.71 -5.80 16.33
N LEU A 180 8.30 -5.54 15.08
CA LEU A 180 9.13 -5.72 13.90
C LEU A 180 10.45 -4.97 14.05
N TYR A 181 10.41 -3.67 14.26
CA TYR A 181 11.64 -2.85 14.30
C TYR A 181 12.53 -3.16 15.50
N THR A 182 11.94 -3.60 16.61
CA THR A 182 12.73 -4.10 17.76
C THR A 182 13.46 -5.39 17.38
N LYS A 183 12.78 -6.34 16.73
CA LYS A 183 13.40 -7.60 16.26
C LYS A 183 14.47 -7.37 15.19
N LEU A 184 14.31 -6.35 14.37
CA LEU A 184 15.30 -5.96 13.35
C LEU A 184 16.47 -5.14 13.94
N GLY A 185 16.36 -4.64 15.15
CA GLY A 185 17.36 -3.74 15.75
C GLY A 185 17.31 -2.31 15.22
N LEU A 186 16.19 -1.92 14.54
CA LEU A 186 16.02 -0.63 13.89
C LEU A 186 15.07 0.31 14.65
N TYR A 187 14.62 -0.09 15.85
CA TYR A 187 13.60 0.66 16.58
C TYR A 187 13.99 2.11 16.87
N ASP A 188 15.23 2.35 17.27
CA ASP A 188 15.69 3.70 17.61
C ASP A 188 15.71 4.64 16.41
N GLU A 189 15.94 4.10 15.21
CA GLU A 189 15.96 4.88 13.96
C GLU A 189 14.52 5.32 13.55
N VAL A 190 13.54 4.44 13.76
CA VAL A 190 12.15 4.68 13.31
C VAL A 190 11.24 5.21 14.41
N GLN A 191 11.70 5.25 15.65
CA GLN A 191 10.89 5.68 16.79
C GLN A 191 10.17 7.02 16.58
N PRO A 192 10.82 8.08 16.06
CA PRO A 192 10.14 9.34 15.80
C PRO A 192 9.00 9.23 14.77
N GLN A 193 9.19 8.38 13.74
CA GLN A 193 8.19 8.14 12.70
C GLN A 193 7.01 7.34 13.25
N LEU A 194 7.28 6.32 14.08
CA LEU A 194 6.25 5.54 14.77
C LEU A 194 5.36 6.40 15.68
N TYR A 195 5.96 7.30 16.45
CA TYR A 195 5.18 8.21 17.28
C TYR A 195 4.38 9.22 16.43
N ARG A 196 4.96 9.73 15.35
CA ARG A 196 4.21 10.57 14.39
C ARG A 196 3.03 9.82 13.79
N TYR A 197 3.20 8.56 13.43
CA TYR A 197 2.11 7.71 12.96
C TYR A 197 0.99 7.60 13.99
N LEU A 198 1.29 7.47 15.29
CA LEU A 198 0.28 7.46 16.35
C LEU A 198 -0.45 8.80 16.49
N VAL A 199 0.30 9.91 16.53
CA VAL A 199 -0.21 11.25 16.83
C VAL A 199 -0.97 11.86 15.66
N ALA A 200 -0.57 11.58 14.43
CA ALA A 200 -1.21 12.10 13.20
C ALA A 200 -2.72 11.85 13.12
N PHE A 201 -3.26 10.98 13.96
CA PHE A 201 -4.68 10.72 14.07
C PHE A 201 -5.40 11.69 15.01
N SER A 202 -4.70 12.23 16.02
CA SER A 202 -5.28 13.17 16.99
C SER A 202 -5.45 14.57 16.39
N GLU A 203 -4.63 14.91 15.39
CA GLU A 203 -4.70 16.21 14.70
C GLU A 203 -5.75 16.23 13.59
N SER A 204 -6.09 15.06 13.05
CA SER A 204 -7.11 14.91 11.99
C SER A 204 -8.53 14.84 12.55
N GLY A 205 -8.79 15.26 13.78
CA GLY A 205 -10.02 15.14 14.58
C GLY A 205 -11.34 15.55 13.92
N ALA A 206 -11.55 15.22 12.67
CA ALA A 206 -12.79 15.47 11.94
C ALA A 206 -13.40 14.18 11.40
N PRO A 207 -14.66 13.93 11.67
CA PRO A 207 -15.43 12.82 11.14
C PRO A 207 -15.96 13.15 9.74
N SER A 208 -15.13 13.53 8.80
CA SER A 208 -15.59 13.76 7.45
C SER A 208 -14.67 13.08 6.44
N GLY A 209 -15.05 11.92 6.08
CA GLY A 209 -14.38 11.20 5.01
C GLY A 209 -13.90 9.82 5.45
N THR A 210 -14.32 8.87 4.69
CA THR A 210 -13.90 7.48 4.71
C THR A 210 -12.37 7.34 4.79
N LEU A 211 -11.87 6.25 5.34
CA LEU A 211 -10.45 5.88 5.35
C LEU A 211 -9.80 6.06 3.96
N THR A 212 -10.58 5.86 2.89
CA THR A 212 -10.19 6.11 1.50
C THR A 212 -9.88 7.57 1.21
N SER A 213 -10.63 8.55 1.74
CA SER A 213 -10.31 9.97 1.53
C SER A 213 -9.05 10.37 2.31
N PHE A 214 -8.81 9.78 3.48
CA PHE A 214 -7.58 9.98 4.23
C PHE A 214 -6.37 9.35 3.52
N LEU A 215 -6.51 8.13 3.00
CA LEU A 215 -5.46 7.46 2.24
C LEU A 215 -5.21 8.14 0.88
N SER A 216 -6.28 8.60 0.20
CA SER A 216 -6.14 9.35 -1.06
C SER A 216 -5.52 10.73 -0.84
N ASP A 217 -5.86 11.42 0.26
CA ASP A 217 -5.29 12.74 0.57
C ASP A 217 -3.80 12.65 0.95
N LEU A 218 -3.40 11.58 1.66
CA LEU A 218 -1.99 11.27 1.92
C LEU A 218 -1.24 10.94 0.64
N SER A 219 -1.82 10.13 -0.25
CA SER A 219 -1.19 9.75 -1.51
C SER A 219 -1.06 10.93 -2.48
N LEU A 220 -2.08 11.81 -2.56
CA LEU A 220 -2.06 13.03 -3.37
C LEU A 220 -1.04 14.06 -2.85
N ARG A 221 -0.91 14.23 -1.55
CA ARG A 221 0.10 15.11 -0.93
C ARG A 221 1.51 14.61 -1.20
N TRP A 222 1.71 13.30 -1.20
CA TRP A 222 3.01 12.71 -1.48
C TRP A 222 3.36 12.77 -2.96
N ALA A 223 2.43 12.47 -3.87
CA ALA A 223 2.62 12.60 -5.32
C ALA A 223 3.04 14.04 -5.71
N ARG A 224 2.45 15.06 -5.06
CA ARG A 224 2.87 16.46 -5.23
C ARG A 224 4.29 16.73 -4.72
N ARG A 225 4.69 16.11 -3.62
CA ARG A 225 6.03 16.27 -3.02
C ARG A 225 7.12 15.55 -3.80
N SER A 226 6.79 14.41 -4.43
CA SER A 226 7.71 13.66 -5.29
C SER A 226 7.88 14.28 -6.69
N ALA A 227 6.94 15.13 -7.11
CA ALA A 227 7.00 15.88 -8.36
C ALA A 227 7.84 17.17 -8.25
N GLU A 228 8.23 17.62 -7.06
CA GLU A 228 9.16 18.73 -6.91
C GLU A 228 10.58 18.26 -7.27
N PRO A 229 11.25 18.90 -8.26
CA PRO A 229 12.60 18.55 -8.65
C PRO A 229 13.54 18.73 -7.45
N LYS A 230 14.23 17.67 -7.03
CA LYS A 230 15.31 17.76 -6.04
C LYS A 230 16.32 18.78 -6.56
N ALA A 231 16.54 19.84 -5.78
CA ALA A 231 17.62 20.79 -6.06
C ALA A 231 18.94 20.03 -6.22
N PRO A 232 19.77 20.38 -7.22
CA PRO A 232 21.04 19.71 -7.44
C PRO A 232 21.90 19.85 -6.18
N ALA A 233 22.46 18.74 -5.72
CA ALA A 233 23.43 18.74 -4.63
C ALA A 233 24.57 19.69 -5.00
N SER A 234 24.80 20.71 -4.19
CA SER A 234 25.94 21.59 -4.35
C SER A 234 27.22 20.80 -4.12
N HIS A 235 27.91 20.43 -5.19
CA HIS A 235 29.28 20.00 -5.13
C HIS A 235 30.13 21.19 -4.64
N THR A 236 30.46 21.19 -3.38
CA THR A 236 31.57 21.99 -2.87
C THR A 236 32.86 21.25 -3.23
N ASP A 237 33.53 21.77 -4.24
CA ASP A 237 34.88 21.38 -4.64
C ASP A 237 35.85 21.79 -3.51
N PRO A 238 36.63 20.90 -2.87
CA PRO A 238 37.55 21.29 -1.80
C PRO A 238 38.93 21.71 -2.29
N ASP A 239 39.19 21.85 -3.59
CA ASP A 239 40.48 22.25 -4.12
C ASP A 239 40.44 23.63 -4.83
N ARG A 240 40.44 24.69 -4.01
CA ARG A 240 40.90 26.02 -4.43
C ARG A 240 41.64 26.69 -3.27
N THR A 241 42.89 26.33 -3.17
CA THR A 241 43.96 27.23 -2.66
C THR A 241 45.18 27.06 -3.53
#